data_891aa8e709590d988e4010ac41214720
#
_entry.id   891aa8e709590d988e4010ac41214720
#
_cell.length_a   1.000
_cell.length_b   1.000
_cell.length_c   1.000
_cell.angle_alpha   90.00
_cell.angle_beta   90.00
_cell.angle_gamma   90.00
#
_symmetry.space_group_name_H-M   'P 1'
#
loop_
_entity.id
_entity.type
_entity.pdbx_description
1 polymer ?
#
loop_
_entity_poly.entity_id
_entity_poly.type
_entity_poly.pdbx_seq_one_letter_code
_entity_poly.pdbx_strand_id
1 'polypeptide(L)'
;VLTSPCPSLEALGYGPLVTPSRNEERSGWPVLEVVDRRGEPPGSGLYSSRLVALARQAEPDARLICVLNRKGRARLLACATCRELVRCEACGAAVDGVDEGLRCRRCGTIRPRVCVACGGTRLATLRVGVTRAREELELLAHRPVAEVSADTSAGPPPDGVPILVGTEAVLHRAASARAVAFLDLDQELLAPRYRAAEAALGMLARAARLVGGRSSGGRILVQTRLPAHEVIDAAVHADPSRLAVVEAARRAALQFPPETAVATVSGQAAAAFVATLPDDGRVEVLGPANDRWLLRAPDHRTLCDTLAATPRPPGRLRIEVDPLRA
;
A
#
# COMPACT_ATOMS: atom_id res chain seq x y z
N VAL A 1 -5.57 -3.15 26.65
CA VAL A 1 -4.39 -2.48 26.09
C VAL A 1 -4.27 -2.92 24.64
N LEU A 2 -4.23 -1.96 23.71
CA LEU A 2 -3.93 -2.20 22.30
C LEU A 2 -2.47 -1.82 22.06
N THR A 3 -1.72 -2.67 21.38
CA THR A 3 -0.32 -2.39 21.01
C THR A 3 -0.16 -2.43 19.51
N SER A 4 0.49 -1.41 18.95
CA SER A 4 0.77 -1.34 17.51
C SER A 4 2.05 -0.53 17.29
N PRO A 5 2.93 -0.94 16.36
CA PRO A 5 4.05 -0.11 15.94
C PRO A 5 3.60 1.08 15.07
N CYS A 6 2.40 1.00 14.48
CA CYS A 6 1.79 2.02 13.62
C CYS A 6 0.28 2.01 13.91
N PRO A 7 -0.20 2.70 14.94
CA PRO A 7 -1.63 2.75 15.23
C PRO A 7 -2.38 3.44 14.07
N SER A 8 -3.56 2.94 13.75
CA SER A 8 -4.46 3.61 12.80
C SER A 8 -5.05 4.88 13.43
N LEU A 9 -5.60 5.78 12.60
CA LEU A 9 -6.27 6.98 13.09
C LEU A 9 -7.42 6.66 14.05
N GLU A 10 -8.18 5.61 13.76
CA GLU A 10 -9.27 5.14 14.63
C GLU A 10 -8.72 4.65 15.98
N ALA A 11 -7.58 3.95 15.96
CA ALA A 11 -6.95 3.46 17.20
C ALA A 11 -6.44 4.62 18.06
N LEU A 12 -5.94 5.70 17.46
CA LEU A 12 -5.50 6.90 18.19
C LEU A 12 -6.65 7.62 18.90
N GLY A 13 -7.88 7.51 18.40
CA GLY A 13 -9.07 8.06 19.05
C GLY A 13 -9.61 7.26 20.24
N TYR A 14 -9.07 6.04 20.50
CA TYR A 14 -9.61 5.14 21.52
C TYR A 14 -9.23 5.49 22.96
N GLY A 15 -8.17 6.25 23.17
CA GLY A 15 -7.73 6.62 24.52
C GLY A 15 -6.31 7.18 24.58
N PRO A 16 -5.75 7.35 25.78
CA PRO A 16 -4.43 7.91 25.96
C PRO A 16 -3.36 7.06 25.25
N LEU A 17 -2.54 7.71 24.42
CA LEU A 17 -1.42 7.08 23.75
C LEU A 17 -0.21 7.03 24.68
N VAL A 18 0.33 5.84 24.92
CA VAL A 18 1.59 5.63 25.62
C VAL A 18 2.63 5.20 24.59
N THR A 19 3.67 6.01 24.42
CA THR A 19 4.76 5.75 23.48
C THR A 19 6.09 5.64 24.22
N PRO A 20 7.06 4.88 23.67
CA PRO A 20 8.45 4.97 24.12
C PRO A 20 9.03 6.37 23.90
N SER A 21 10.16 6.65 24.51
CA SER A 21 10.89 7.88 24.21
C SER A 21 11.35 7.89 22.74
N ARG A 22 11.53 9.08 22.16
CA ARG A 22 11.99 9.22 20.76
C ARG A 22 13.35 8.53 20.50
N ASN A 23 14.20 8.43 21.51
CA ASN A 23 15.48 7.72 21.40
C ASN A 23 15.27 6.20 21.33
N GLU A 24 14.37 5.66 22.12
CA GLU A 24 14.02 4.23 22.09
C GLU A 24 13.37 3.86 20.76
N GLU A 25 12.43 4.65 20.27
CA GLU A 25 11.81 4.44 18.95
C GLU A 25 12.87 4.42 17.83
N ARG A 26 13.78 5.41 17.82
CA ARG A 26 14.85 5.49 16.82
C ARG A 26 15.85 4.33 16.92
N SER A 27 16.19 3.88 18.13
CA SER A 27 17.12 2.76 18.32
C SER A 27 16.49 1.43 17.90
N GLY A 28 15.19 1.25 18.14
CA GLY A 28 14.43 0.09 17.74
C GLY A 28 14.12 0.03 16.23
N TRP A 29 14.27 1.15 15.52
CA TRP A 29 14.02 1.22 14.08
C TRP A 29 15.31 1.00 13.29
N PRO A 30 15.28 0.25 12.17
CA PRO A 30 16.47 0.03 11.33
C PRO A 30 16.91 1.31 10.59
N VAL A 31 18.04 1.21 9.93
CA VAL A 31 18.44 2.22 8.94
C VAL A 31 17.54 2.09 7.71
N LEU A 32 16.78 3.15 7.41
CA LEU A 32 16.01 3.24 6.17
C LEU A 32 16.83 4.00 5.12
N GLU A 33 17.13 3.33 4.02
CA GLU A 33 17.82 3.89 2.86
C GLU A 33 16.83 4.10 1.72
N VAL A 34 16.69 5.35 1.27
CA VAL A 34 15.77 5.72 0.19
C VAL A 34 16.55 5.87 -1.12
N VAL A 35 16.18 5.09 -2.12
CA VAL A 35 16.73 5.20 -3.48
C VAL A 35 15.72 5.96 -4.34
N ASP A 36 16.08 7.20 -4.69
CA ASP A 36 15.29 8.06 -5.55
C ASP A 36 15.42 7.64 -7.02
N ARG A 37 14.30 7.20 -7.59
CA ARG A 37 14.24 6.72 -8.98
C ARG A 37 13.57 7.71 -9.96
N ARG A 38 13.35 8.96 -9.57
CA ARG A 38 12.71 9.98 -10.44
C ARG A 38 13.49 10.24 -11.73
N GLY A 39 14.82 10.20 -11.65
CA GLY A 39 15.70 10.40 -12.80
C GLY A 39 15.74 9.24 -13.81
N GLU A 40 15.19 8.08 -13.47
CA GLU A 40 15.25 6.89 -14.32
C GLU A 40 14.12 6.85 -15.35
N PRO A 41 14.39 6.43 -16.63
CA PRO A 41 13.34 6.24 -17.61
C PRO A 41 12.27 5.25 -17.12
N PRO A 42 10.99 5.42 -17.49
CA PRO A 42 9.99 4.38 -17.32
C PRO A 42 10.45 3.10 -18.04
N GLY A 43 10.45 1.98 -17.32
CA GLY A 43 10.89 0.70 -17.88
C GLY A 43 12.39 0.38 -17.71
N SER A 44 13.17 1.19 -16.98
CA SER A 44 14.58 0.92 -16.65
C SER A 44 14.82 -0.30 -15.74
N GLY A 45 13.79 -1.12 -15.54
CA GLY A 45 13.86 -2.31 -14.68
C GLY A 45 13.49 -2.01 -13.22
N LEU A 46 13.56 -3.05 -12.37
CA LEU A 46 13.21 -2.96 -10.94
C LEU A 46 14.42 -2.68 -10.05
N TYR A 47 15.63 -2.84 -10.55
CA TYR A 47 16.81 -2.96 -9.70
C TYR A 47 17.76 -1.78 -9.86
N SER A 48 17.85 -0.96 -8.82
CA SER A 48 18.91 0.05 -8.74
C SER A 48 20.28 -0.60 -8.53
N SER A 49 21.35 0.09 -8.92
CA SER A 49 22.73 -0.35 -8.65
C SER A 49 22.96 -0.61 -7.16
N ARG A 50 22.33 0.19 -6.31
CA ARG A 50 22.40 0.03 -4.84
C ARG A 50 21.78 -1.27 -4.36
N LEU A 51 20.62 -1.65 -4.90
CA LEU A 51 19.98 -2.92 -4.59
C LEU A 51 20.81 -4.11 -5.09
N VAL A 52 21.33 -4.03 -6.31
CA VAL A 52 22.20 -5.10 -6.86
C VAL A 52 23.44 -5.29 -6.00
N ALA A 53 24.06 -4.20 -5.55
CA ALA A 53 25.22 -4.29 -4.63
C ALA A 53 24.85 -4.98 -3.31
N LEU A 54 23.68 -4.68 -2.75
CA LEU A 54 23.17 -5.34 -1.54
C LEU A 54 22.85 -6.82 -1.78
N ALA A 55 22.27 -7.15 -2.92
CA ALA A 55 21.92 -8.54 -3.30
C ALA A 55 23.17 -9.43 -3.48
N ARG A 56 24.25 -8.88 -4.02
CA ARG A 56 25.53 -9.60 -4.17
C ARG A 56 26.20 -9.94 -2.83
N GLN A 57 25.86 -9.22 -1.77
CA GLN A 57 26.38 -9.43 -0.41
C GLN A 57 25.46 -10.32 0.44
N ALA A 58 24.32 -10.77 -0.10
CA ALA A 58 23.40 -11.61 0.63
C ALA A 58 23.97 -13.02 0.84
N GLU A 59 23.82 -13.55 2.05
CA GLU A 59 24.20 -14.89 2.45
C GLU A 59 23.02 -15.61 3.13
N PRO A 60 23.02 -16.95 3.22
CA PRO A 60 21.92 -17.69 3.81
C PRO A 60 21.57 -17.31 5.26
N ASP A 61 22.55 -16.93 6.05
CA ASP A 61 22.44 -16.45 7.43
C ASP A 61 22.23 -14.92 7.53
N ALA A 62 22.49 -14.21 6.42
CA ALA A 62 22.33 -12.75 6.27
C ALA A 62 21.40 -12.40 5.09
N ARG A 63 20.20 -12.99 5.10
CA ARG A 63 19.25 -12.95 3.97
C ARG A 63 18.82 -11.53 3.57
N LEU A 64 18.68 -11.33 2.27
CA LEU A 64 17.96 -10.21 1.67
C LEU A 64 16.54 -10.64 1.29
N ILE A 65 15.54 -9.91 1.75
CA ILE A 65 14.15 -10.07 1.33
C ILE A 65 13.77 -8.93 0.39
N CYS A 66 13.32 -9.26 -0.82
CA CYS A 66 12.82 -8.32 -1.80
C CYS A 66 11.29 -8.37 -1.87
N VAL A 67 10.63 -7.26 -1.54
CA VAL A 67 9.17 -7.16 -1.56
C VAL A 67 8.71 -6.52 -2.85
N LEU A 68 7.85 -7.23 -3.59
CA LEU A 68 7.22 -6.78 -4.81
C LEU A 68 5.73 -7.12 -4.80
N ASN A 69 4.91 -6.19 -4.35
CA ASN A 69 3.47 -6.38 -4.25
C ASN A 69 2.76 -6.15 -5.58
N ARG A 70 2.12 -7.19 -6.13
CA ARG A 70 1.54 -7.12 -7.48
C ARG A 70 0.10 -7.60 -7.66
N LYS A 71 -0.50 -8.24 -6.65
CA LYS A 71 -1.89 -8.70 -6.78
C LYS A 71 -2.88 -7.57 -6.52
N GLY A 72 -3.65 -7.20 -7.56
CA GLY A 72 -4.83 -6.34 -7.46
C GLY A 72 -4.57 -4.84 -7.26
N ARG A 73 -3.39 -4.32 -7.63
CA ARG A 73 -3.00 -2.96 -7.29
C ARG A 73 -2.91 -2.01 -8.47
N ALA A 74 -2.81 -0.73 -8.17
CA ALA A 74 -2.79 0.34 -9.16
C ALA A 74 -1.82 0.06 -10.28
N ARG A 75 -2.27 0.25 -11.52
CA ARG A 75 -1.40 0.26 -12.69
C ARG A 75 -0.72 1.62 -12.72
N LEU A 76 0.48 1.73 -12.16
CA LEU A 76 1.19 2.99 -12.21
C LEU A 76 1.49 3.39 -13.65
N LEU A 77 1.14 4.62 -13.97
CA LEU A 77 1.48 5.27 -15.22
C LEU A 77 2.57 6.31 -14.96
N ALA A 78 3.56 6.38 -15.85
CA ALA A 78 4.55 7.44 -15.84
C ALA A 78 4.59 8.14 -17.21
N CYS A 79 4.87 9.42 -17.22
CA CYS A 79 5.06 10.17 -18.45
C CYS A 79 6.35 9.73 -19.15
N ALA A 80 6.28 9.39 -20.43
CA ALA A 80 7.45 9.02 -21.22
C ALA A 80 8.39 10.20 -21.49
N THR A 81 7.89 11.45 -21.36
CA THR A 81 8.65 12.66 -21.63
C THR A 81 9.39 13.16 -20.38
N CYS A 82 8.67 13.47 -19.29
CA CYS A 82 9.28 14.04 -18.09
C CYS A 82 9.49 13.01 -16.97
N ARG A 83 9.07 11.75 -17.15
CA ARG A 83 9.24 10.62 -16.22
C ARG A 83 8.43 10.73 -14.92
N GLU A 84 7.62 11.80 -14.76
CA GLU A 84 6.78 12.00 -13.58
C GLU A 84 5.68 10.94 -13.51
N LEU A 85 5.37 10.47 -12.30
CA LEU A 85 4.25 9.58 -12.03
C LEU A 85 2.92 10.31 -12.27
N VAL A 86 2.01 9.64 -12.98
CA VAL A 86 0.68 10.18 -13.27
C VAL A 86 -0.25 9.88 -12.11
N ARG A 87 -0.59 10.92 -11.34
CA ARG A 87 -1.42 10.83 -10.13
C ARG A 87 -2.71 11.61 -10.28
N CYS A 88 -3.69 11.32 -9.44
CA CYS A 88 -4.89 12.12 -9.29
C CYS A 88 -4.57 13.47 -8.64
N GLU A 89 -5.01 14.56 -9.23
CA GLU A 89 -4.76 15.91 -8.70
C GLU A 89 -5.58 16.18 -7.42
N ALA A 90 -6.75 15.53 -7.29
CA ALA A 90 -7.62 15.75 -6.13
C ALA A 90 -7.16 14.99 -4.87
N CYS A 91 -6.64 13.76 -5.02
CA CYS A 91 -6.34 12.91 -3.85
C CYS A 91 -4.97 12.24 -3.88
N GLY A 92 -4.14 12.49 -4.89
CA GLY A 92 -2.78 11.96 -5.02
C GLY A 92 -2.67 10.47 -5.40
N ALA A 93 -3.78 9.72 -5.45
CA ALA A 93 -3.75 8.29 -5.77
C ALA A 93 -3.37 8.03 -7.24
N ALA A 94 -2.99 6.78 -7.54
CA ALA A 94 -2.79 6.34 -8.92
C ALA A 94 -4.10 6.44 -9.73
N VAL A 95 -3.95 6.66 -11.03
CA VAL A 95 -5.05 6.71 -12.00
C VAL A 95 -4.92 5.61 -13.02
N ASP A 96 -6.04 5.10 -13.52
CA ASP A 96 -6.10 4.14 -14.61
C ASP A 96 -6.46 4.84 -15.92
N GLY A 97 -5.93 4.32 -17.03
CA GLY A 97 -6.40 4.69 -18.36
C GLY A 97 -7.77 4.07 -18.62
N VAL A 98 -8.72 4.90 -19.01
CA VAL A 98 -10.05 4.53 -19.51
C VAL A 98 -10.26 5.18 -20.88
N ASP A 99 -11.29 4.79 -21.62
CA ASP A 99 -11.55 5.33 -22.97
C ASP A 99 -11.71 6.84 -22.95
N GLU A 100 -12.33 7.37 -21.91
CA GLU A 100 -12.59 8.81 -21.71
C GLU A 100 -11.38 9.58 -21.12
N GLY A 101 -10.24 8.92 -20.83
CA GLY A 101 -9.06 9.58 -20.26
C GLY A 101 -8.38 8.82 -19.13
N LEU A 102 -8.22 9.48 -17.98
CA LEU A 102 -7.64 8.92 -16.76
C LEU A 102 -8.67 8.99 -15.63
N ARG A 103 -8.95 7.86 -14.97
CA ARG A 103 -9.89 7.78 -13.84
C ARG A 103 -9.16 7.43 -12.56
N CYS A 104 -9.44 8.15 -11.50
CA CYS A 104 -9.02 7.81 -10.13
C CYS A 104 -9.99 6.83 -9.50
N ARG A 105 -9.50 5.68 -9.04
CA ARG A 105 -10.35 4.69 -8.35
C ARG A 105 -10.66 5.06 -6.89
N ARG A 106 -9.90 6.00 -6.30
CA ARG A 106 -10.12 6.42 -4.91
C ARG A 106 -11.25 7.47 -4.80
N CYS A 107 -11.22 8.51 -5.64
CA CYS A 107 -12.16 9.63 -5.56
C CYS A 107 -13.07 9.78 -6.79
N GLY A 108 -12.97 8.89 -7.78
CA GLY A 108 -13.81 8.91 -8.97
C GLY A 108 -13.46 9.97 -10.02
N THR A 109 -12.58 10.93 -9.72
CA THR A 109 -12.20 12.02 -10.64
C THR A 109 -11.75 11.48 -11.99
N ILE A 110 -12.30 12.03 -13.08
CA ILE A 110 -11.90 11.75 -14.47
C ILE A 110 -11.21 13.01 -15.01
N ARG A 111 -10.14 12.83 -15.76
CA ARG A 111 -9.40 13.91 -16.41
C ARG A 111 -8.80 13.47 -17.75
N PRO A 112 -8.40 14.41 -18.61
CA PRO A 112 -7.73 14.09 -19.88
C PRO A 112 -6.45 13.25 -19.69
N ARG A 113 -6.10 12.45 -20.70
CA ARG A 113 -4.91 11.59 -20.70
C ARG A 113 -3.64 12.40 -21.02
N VAL A 114 -3.33 13.37 -20.16
CA VAL A 114 -2.15 14.22 -20.27
C VAL A 114 -1.35 14.22 -18.96
N CYS A 115 -0.04 14.41 -19.08
CA CYS A 115 0.81 14.60 -17.92
C CYS A 115 0.65 16.04 -17.39
N VAL A 116 0.32 16.20 -16.13
CA VAL A 116 0.13 17.51 -15.50
C VAL A 116 1.43 18.30 -15.46
N ALA A 117 2.57 17.61 -15.28
CA ALA A 117 3.87 18.26 -15.13
C ALA A 117 4.41 18.86 -16.45
N CYS A 118 4.12 18.24 -17.62
CA CYS A 118 4.72 18.67 -18.89
C CYS A 118 3.76 18.71 -20.08
N GLY A 119 2.48 18.39 -19.91
CA GLY A 119 1.49 18.31 -20.99
C GLY A 119 1.65 17.12 -21.93
N GLY A 120 2.62 16.23 -21.71
CA GLY A 120 2.89 15.09 -22.59
C GLY A 120 1.74 14.07 -22.55
N THR A 121 1.39 13.51 -23.73
CA THR A 121 0.29 12.53 -23.90
C THR A 121 0.76 11.08 -23.90
N ARG A 122 2.06 10.83 -24.05
CA ARG A 122 2.63 9.48 -24.01
C ARG A 122 2.84 9.03 -22.57
N LEU A 123 1.94 8.17 -22.11
CA LEU A 123 1.98 7.59 -20.76
C LEU A 123 2.30 6.11 -20.86
N ALA A 124 3.35 5.67 -20.17
CA ALA A 124 3.81 4.29 -20.12
C ALA A 124 3.40 3.62 -18.81
N THR A 125 3.00 2.35 -18.88
CA THR A 125 2.70 1.55 -17.69
C THR A 125 3.98 0.96 -17.13
N LEU A 126 4.21 1.14 -15.83
CA LEU A 126 5.31 0.52 -15.11
C LEU A 126 4.93 -0.92 -14.71
N ARG A 127 5.52 -1.96 -15.35
CA ARG A 127 5.22 -3.37 -15.07
C ARG A 127 6.45 -4.28 -15.16
N VAL A 128 6.60 -5.18 -14.18
CA VAL A 128 7.41 -6.42 -14.25
C VAL A 128 6.74 -7.53 -13.41
N GLY A 129 6.65 -8.82 -13.78
CA GLY A 129 6.09 -9.96 -13.00
C GLY A 129 7.06 -10.45 -11.90
N VAL A 130 6.56 -11.08 -10.80
CA VAL A 130 7.42 -11.57 -9.70
C VAL A 130 8.39 -12.63 -10.21
N THR A 131 7.94 -13.55 -11.04
CA THR A 131 8.81 -14.62 -11.63
C THR A 131 9.92 -14.02 -12.48
N ARG A 132 9.58 -13.07 -13.36
CA ARG A 132 10.60 -12.37 -14.15
C ARG A 132 11.53 -11.53 -13.27
N ALA A 133 10.99 -10.90 -12.22
CA ALA A 133 11.80 -10.20 -11.26
C ALA A 133 12.81 -11.12 -10.57
N ARG A 134 12.38 -12.34 -10.17
CA ARG A 134 13.27 -13.36 -9.59
C ARG A 134 14.42 -13.70 -10.53
N GLU A 135 14.13 -14.07 -11.77
CA GLU A 135 15.12 -14.47 -12.76
C GLU A 135 16.13 -13.36 -13.05
N GLU A 136 15.66 -12.15 -13.23
CA GLU A 136 16.51 -10.98 -13.47
C GLU A 136 17.40 -10.67 -12.26
N LEU A 137 16.86 -10.77 -11.02
CA LEU A 137 17.64 -10.56 -9.81
C LEU A 137 18.72 -11.62 -9.62
N GLU A 138 18.40 -12.89 -9.90
CA GLU A 138 19.35 -14.01 -9.83
C GLU A 138 20.53 -13.79 -10.76
N LEU A 139 20.27 -13.35 -12.00
CA LEU A 139 21.32 -13.00 -12.97
C LEU A 139 22.19 -11.83 -12.52
N LEU A 140 21.56 -10.76 -11.98
CA LEU A 140 22.28 -9.54 -11.57
C LEU A 140 23.08 -9.73 -10.27
N ALA A 141 22.54 -10.51 -9.35
CA ALA A 141 23.18 -10.76 -8.06
C ALA A 141 24.24 -11.86 -8.11
N HIS A 142 24.17 -12.77 -9.09
CA HIS A 142 24.95 -14.03 -9.13
C HIS A 142 24.76 -14.86 -7.84
N ARG A 143 23.54 -14.90 -7.33
CA ARG A 143 23.14 -15.58 -6.11
C ARG A 143 21.78 -16.27 -6.32
N PRO A 144 21.52 -17.42 -5.69
CA PRO A 144 20.23 -18.09 -5.75
C PRO A 144 19.11 -17.20 -5.19
N VAL A 145 17.98 -17.15 -5.89
CA VAL A 145 16.78 -16.38 -5.51
C VAL A 145 15.56 -17.30 -5.45
N ALA A 146 14.89 -17.36 -4.31
CA ALA A 146 13.63 -18.09 -4.16
C ALA A 146 12.43 -17.14 -4.19
N GLU A 147 11.36 -17.58 -4.87
CA GLU A 147 10.07 -16.89 -4.87
C GLU A 147 9.19 -17.34 -3.70
N VAL A 148 8.60 -16.38 -2.97
CA VAL A 148 7.66 -16.60 -1.88
C VAL A 148 6.39 -15.82 -2.16
N SER A 149 5.31 -16.51 -2.53
CA SER A 149 4.01 -15.89 -2.79
C SER A 149 2.92 -16.54 -1.92
N ALA A 150 1.75 -15.90 -1.84
CA ALA A 150 0.61 -16.47 -1.09
C ALA A 150 0.15 -17.82 -1.66
N ASP A 151 0.42 -18.07 -2.95
CA ASP A 151 0.02 -19.30 -3.66
C ASP A 151 1.09 -20.39 -3.60
N THR A 152 2.33 -20.08 -3.20
CA THR A 152 3.36 -21.09 -2.90
C THR A 152 3.00 -21.82 -1.61
N SER A 153 3.35 -23.11 -1.51
CA SER A 153 3.07 -23.96 -0.35
C SER A 153 3.24 -23.22 0.98
N ALA A 154 2.34 -23.49 1.93
CA ALA A 154 2.23 -22.75 3.22
C ALA A 154 3.44 -22.95 4.18
N GLY A 155 4.57 -23.46 3.72
CA GLY A 155 5.78 -23.71 4.49
C GLY A 155 6.67 -22.48 4.68
N PRO A 156 7.71 -22.61 5.53
CA PRO A 156 8.76 -21.62 5.66
C PRO A 156 9.53 -21.46 4.33
N PRO A 157 10.20 -20.31 4.12
CA PRO A 157 11.08 -20.15 2.96
C PRO A 157 12.15 -21.24 2.91
N PRO A 158 12.63 -21.64 1.71
CA PRO A 158 13.64 -22.67 1.58
C PRO A 158 14.92 -22.29 2.33
N ASP A 159 15.52 -23.29 2.99
CA ASP A 159 16.80 -23.12 3.69
C ASP A 159 17.95 -22.94 2.69
N GLY A 160 19.01 -22.27 3.13
CA GLY A 160 20.23 -22.09 2.32
C GLY A 160 20.12 -21.10 1.17
N VAL A 161 18.96 -20.44 0.96
CA VAL A 161 18.80 -19.44 -0.09
C VAL A 161 19.01 -18.03 0.47
N PRO A 162 19.99 -17.26 -0.06
CA PRO A 162 20.34 -15.94 0.47
C PRO A 162 19.33 -14.84 0.11
N ILE A 163 18.58 -14.99 -0.99
CA ILE A 163 17.66 -13.94 -1.47
C ILE A 163 16.26 -14.52 -1.62
N LEU A 164 15.30 -13.85 -0.99
CA LEU A 164 13.88 -14.14 -1.16
C LEU A 164 13.21 -13.00 -1.92
N VAL A 165 12.39 -13.31 -2.90
CA VAL A 165 11.55 -12.31 -3.58
C VAL A 165 10.08 -12.73 -3.49
N GLY A 166 9.19 -11.79 -3.20
CA GLY A 166 7.78 -12.13 -3.10
C GLY A 166 6.88 -10.94 -2.81
N THR A 167 5.60 -11.25 -2.63
CA THR A 167 4.63 -10.26 -2.17
C THR A 167 4.79 -10.00 -0.66
N GLU A 168 3.94 -9.16 -0.08
CA GLU A 168 3.87 -8.94 1.37
C GLU A 168 3.91 -10.26 2.19
N ALA A 169 3.45 -11.37 1.61
CA ALA A 169 3.49 -12.69 2.24
C ALA A 169 4.89 -13.10 2.72
N VAL A 170 5.96 -12.67 2.01
CA VAL A 170 7.33 -12.97 2.41
C VAL A 170 7.70 -12.39 3.77
N LEU A 171 7.15 -11.21 4.12
CA LEU A 171 7.35 -10.55 5.41
C LEU A 171 6.69 -11.30 6.59
N HIS A 172 5.74 -12.18 6.30
CA HIS A 172 5.06 -13.00 7.31
C HIS A 172 5.67 -14.39 7.46
N ARG A 173 6.36 -14.87 6.44
CA ARG A 173 6.92 -16.23 6.42
C ARG A 173 8.38 -16.30 6.82
N ALA A 174 9.13 -15.23 6.59
CA ALA A 174 10.51 -15.16 7.01
C ALA A 174 10.61 -14.94 8.53
N ALA A 175 11.52 -15.68 9.20
CA ALA A 175 11.76 -15.52 10.63
C ALA A 175 12.64 -14.30 10.92
N SER A 176 13.63 -14.03 10.05
CA SER A 176 14.58 -12.91 10.17
C SER A 176 15.16 -12.56 8.80
N ALA A 177 15.74 -11.38 8.70
CA ALA A 177 16.48 -10.93 7.53
C ALA A 177 17.58 -9.94 7.96
N ARG A 178 18.68 -9.88 7.20
CA ARG A 178 19.70 -8.82 7.33
C ARG A 178 19.23 -7.52 6.72
N ALA A 179 18.52 -7.64 5.61
CA ALA A 179 17.96 -6.50 4.90
C ALA A 179 16.61 -6.85 4.26
N VAL A 180 15.74 -5.84 4.17
CA VAL A 180 14.51 -5.90 3.37
C VAL A 180 14.54 -4.78 2.34
N ALA A 181 14.26 -5.11 1.08
CA ALA A 181 14.19 -4.15 -0.01
C ALA A 181 12.78 -4.10 -0.61
N PHE A 182 12.18 -2.92 -0.65
CA PHE A 182 10.93 -2.67 -1.37
C PHE A 182 11.26 -2.26 -2.79
N LEU A 183 10.94 -3.13 -3.75
CA LEU A 183 11.32 -2.95 -5.16
C LEU A 183 10.50 -1.86 -5.85
N ASP A 184 9.25 -1.69 -5.44
CA ASP A 184 8.30 -0.73 -5.99
C ASP A 184 7.26 -0.37 -4.90
N LEU A 185 7.68 0.46 -3.92
CA LEU A 185 6.78 0.87 -2.84
C LEU A 185 5.69 1.83 -3.35
N ASP A 186 5.92 2.52 -4.47
CA ASP A 186 4.98 3.46 -5.06
C ASP A 186 3.61 2.83 -5.35
N GLN A 187 3.59 1.52 -5.66
CA GLN A 187 2.35 0.74 -5.83
C GLN A 187 1.47 0.76 -4.58
N GLU A 188 2.08 0.73 -3.40
CA GLU A 188 1.36 0.79 -2.13
C GLU A 188 0.99 2.21 -1.74
N LEU A 189 1.93 3.15 -1.92
CA LEU A 189 1.71 4.56 -1.60
C LEU A 189 0.55 5.15 -2.40
N LEU A 190 0.44 4.78 -3.68
CA LEU A 190 -0.58 5.27 -4.62
C LEU A 190 -1.78 4.35 -4.78
N ALA A 191 -1.88 3.29 -3.98
CA ALA A 191 -3.02 2.37 -4.06
C ALA A 191 -4.35 3.13 -3.86
N PRO A 192 -5.40 2.83 -4.65
CA PRO A 192 -6.67 3.54 -4.59
C PRO A 192 -7.53 3.07 -3.39
N ARG A 193 -6.95 3.14 -2.20
CA ARG A 193 -7.57 2.75 -0.92
C ARG A 193 -7.39 3.89 0.07
N TYR A 194 -8.39 4.16 0.90
CA TYR A 194 -8.27 5.23 1.89
C TYR A 194 -7.22 4.94 2.96
N ARG A 195 -6.92 3.66 3.25
CA ARG A 195 -5.86 3.22 4.20
C ARG A 195 -4.51 2.93 3.53
N ALA A 196 -4.27 3.37 2.30
CA ALA A 196 -3.05 3.03 1.56
C ALA A 196 -1.77 3.43 2.29
N ALA A 197 -1.72 4.64 2.81
CA ALA A 197 -0.56 5.17 3.52
C ALA A 197 -0.30 4.42 4.85
N GLU A 198 -1.32 4.14 5.65
CA GLU A 198 -1.20 3.34 6.87
C GLU A 198 -0.73 1.91 6.56
N ALA A 199 -1.30 1.29 5.52
CA ALA A 199 -0.90 -0.06 5.10
C ALA A 199 0.57 -0.10 4.65
N ALA A 200 1.03 0.91 3.91
CA ALA A 200 2.41 1.03 3.48
C ALA A 200 3.38 1.21 4.66
N LEU A 201 3.05 2.09 5.63
CA LEU A 201 3.83 2.25 6.84
C LEU A 201 3.84 0.96 7.68
N GLY A 202 2.71 0.27 7.80
CA GLY A 202 2.61 -1.03 8.47
C GLY A 202 3.51 -2.11 7.86
N MET A 203 3.66 -2.13 6.54
CA MET A 203 4.62 -3.03 5.87
C MET A 203 6.08 -2.66 6.18
N LEU A 204 6.42 -1.37 6.22
CA LEU A 204 7.76 -0.91 6.63
C LEU A 204 8.04 -1.28 8.09
N ALA A 205 7.07 -1.12 9.00
CA ALA A 205 7.20 -1.53 10.40
C ALA A 205 7.38 -3.05 10.53
N ARG A 206 6.68 -3.85 9.72
CA ARG A 206 6.87 -5.30 9.71
C ARG A 206 8.26 -5.69 9.20
N ALA A 207 8.75 -5.04 8.15
CA ALA A 207 10.11 -5.22 7.67
C ALA A 207 11.13 -4.83 8.76
N ALA A 208 10.89 -3.74 9.49
CA ALA A 208 11.75 -3.32 10.61
C ALA A 208 11.87 -4.39 11.69
N ARG A 209 10.78 -5.08 12.02
CA ARG A 209 10.81 -6.19 12.98
C ARG A 209 11.64 -7.38 12.52
N LEU A 210 11.66 -7.65 11.22
CA LEU A 210 12.44 -8.76 10.65
C LEU A 210 13.94 -8.49 10.65
N VAL A 211 14.33 -7.24 10.40
CA VAL A 211 15.75 -6.89 10.31
C VAL A 211 16.35 -6.42 11.64
N GLY A 212 15.49 -6.11 12.63
CA GLY A 212 15.89 -5.55 13.91
C GLY A 212 16.29 -4.07 13.83
N GLY A 213 16.62 -3.49 14.98
CA GLY A 213 16.98 -2.08 15.11
C GLY A 213 18.38 -1.75 14.58
N ARG A 214 18.76 -0.48 14.73
CA ARG A 214 20.07 0.01 14.29
C ARG A 214 21.25 -0.73 14.90
N SER A 215 21.15 -1.10 16.18
CA SER A 215 22.19 -1.85 16.89
C SER A 215 22.44 -3.25 16.28
N SER A 216 21.41 -3.87 15.73
CA SER A 216 21.50 -5.14 15.01
C SER A 216 22.03 -4.99 13.59
N GLY A 217 22.27 -3.76 13.14
CA GLY A 217 22.70 -3.45 11.78
C GLY A 217 21.64 -3.73 10.71
N GLY A 218 20.37 -3.83 11.13
CA GLY A 218 19.23 -4.01 10.24
C GLY A 218 19.07 -2.87 9.22
N ARG A 219 18.70 -3.22 7.99
CA ARG A 219 18.52 -2.25 6.90
C ARG A 219 17.23 -2.46 6.16
N ILE A 220 16.57 -1.36 5.83
CA ILE A 220 15.46 -1.34 4.87
C ILE A 220 15.87 -0.45 3.70
N LEU A 221 15.80 -0.96 2.48
CA LEU A 221 16.02 -0.22 1.26
C LEU A 221 14.68 -0.01 0.57
N VAL A 222 14.35 1.24 0.30
CA VAL A 222 13.10 1.62 -0.39
C VAL A 222 13.44 2.26 -1.72
N GLN A 223 13.05 1.62 -2.82
CA GLN A 223 13.11 2.21 -4.14
C GLN A 223 11.78 2.92 -4.43
N THR A 224 11.83 4.22 -4.73
CA THR A 224 10.63 5.03 -4.92
C THR A 224 10.87 6.21 -5.88
N ARG A 225 9.84 6.60 -6.61
CA ARG A 225 9.74 7.86 -7.33
C ARG A 225 9.07 8.98 -6.51
N LEU A 226 8.72 8.66 -5.26
CA LEU A 226 8.05 9.55 -4.32
C LEU A 226 8.86 9.71 -3.03
N PRO A 227 10.14 10.11 -3.08
CA PRO A 227 11.00 10.16 -1.89
C PRO A 227 10.52 11.14 -0.82
N ALA A 228 9.70 12.13 -1.19
CA ALA A 228 9.11 13.11 -0.27
C ALA A 228 7.70 12.71 0.22
N HIS A 229 7.25 11.46 -0.01
CA HIS A 229 5.94 11.01 0.45
C HIS A 229 5.92 10.90 1.99
N GLU A 230 4.81 11.27 2.63
CA GLU A 230 4.64 11.30 4.09
C GLU A 230 4.93 9.96 4.78
N VAL A 231 4.67 8.84 4.13
CA VAL A 231 5.04 7.49 4.63
C VAL A 231 6.55 7.33 4.70
N ILE A 232 7.28 7.80 3.68
CA ILE A 232 8.75 7.76 3.66
C ILE A 232 9.31 8.66 4.74
N ASP A 233 8.77 9.87 4.88
CA ASP A 233 9.17 10.81 5.92
C ASP A 233 8.96 10.23 7.33
N ALA A 234 7.78 9.67 7.61
CA ALA A 234 7.46 9.00 8.87
C ALA A 234 8.45 7.84 9.16
N ALA A 235 8.73 7.02 8.16
CA ALA A 235 9.61 5.86 8.30
C ALA A 235 11.09 6.26 8.50
N VAL A 236 11.60 7.25 7.77
CA VAL A 236 12.98 7.76 7.93
C VAL A 236 13.21 8.33 9.33
N HIS A 237 12.19 8.99 9.89
CA HIS A 237 12.25 9.58 11.22
C HIS A 237 11.85 8.60 12.34
N ALA A 238 11.46 7.37 12.02
CA ALA A 238 10.89 6.42 12.99
C ALA A 238 9.72 7.05 13.79
N ASP A 239 8.81 7.73 13.09
CA ASP A 239 7.77 8.55 13.70
C ASP A 239 6.42 8.39 13.00
N PRO A 240 5.61 7.41 13.39
CA PRO A 240 4.28 7.20 12.81
C PRO A 240 3.33 8.40 12.96
N SER A 241 3.54 9.26 13.98
CA SER A 241 2.67 10.43 14.21
C SER A 241 2.73 11.45 13.07
N ARG A 242 3.85 11.52 12.35
CA ARG A 242 4.01 12.39 11.17
C ARG A 242 3.03 12.02 10.06
N LEU A 243 2.79 10.72 9.85
CA LEU A 243 1.79 10.25 8.92
C LEU A 243 0.38 10.53 9.44
N ALA A 244 0.12 10.30 10.72
CA ALA A 244 -1.22 10.44 11.31
C ALA A 244 -1.80 11.85 11.11
N VAL A 245 -0.99 12.89 11.25
CA VAL A 245 -1.43 14.30 11.06
C VAL A 245 -1.90 14.54 9.62
N VAL A 246 -1.10 14.12 8.64
CA VAL A 246 -1.42 14.35 7.22
C VAL A 246 -2.61 13.49 6.78
N GLU A 247 -2.66 12.25 7.24
CA GLU A 247 -3.72 11.32 6.90
C GLU A 247 -5.07 11.71 7.51
N ALA A 248 -5.07 12.24 8.74
CA ALA A 248 -6.29 12.78 9.36
C ALA A 248 -6.89 13.90 8.52
N ALA A 249 -6.11 14.89 8.12
CA ALA A 249 -6.57 15.98 7.28
C ALA A 249 -7.11 15.49 5.91
N ARG A 250 -6.43 14.51 5.30
CA ARG A 250 -6.86 13.91 4.04
C ARG A 250 -8.20 13.17 4.17
N ARG A 251 -8.37 12.37 5.25
CA ARG A 251 -9.62 11.63 5.47
C ARG A 251 -10.78 12.53 5.82
N ALA A 252 -10.54 13.57 6.60
CA ALA A 252 -11.56 14.60 6.87
C ALA A 252 -12.05 15.26 5.56
N ALA A 253 -11.13 15.69 4.70
CA ALA A 253 -11.47 16.30 3.41
C ALA A 253 -12.23 15.35 2.46
N LEU A 254 -11.94 14.05 2.52
CA LEU A 254 -12.58 13.02 1.68
C LEU A 254 -13.75 12.31 2.38
N GLN A 255 -14.07 12.69 3.61
CA GLN A 255 -15.11 12.07 4.42
C GLN A 255 -14.95 10.56 4.56
N PHE A 256 -13.74 10.12 4.96
CA PHE A 256 -13.43 8.74 5.32
C PHE A 256 -13.28 8.57 6.85
N PRO A 257 -13.35 7.34 7.37
CA PRO A 257 -13.12 7.09 8.79
C PRO A 257 -11.79 7.67 9.29
N PRO A 258 -11.74 8.27 10.50
CA PRO A 258 -12.77 8.24 11.56
C PRO A 258 -13.86 9.32 11.47
N GLU A 259 -13.82 10.23 10.50
CA GLU A 259 -14.80 11.32 10.35
C GLU A 259 -16.20 10.82 10.02
N THR A 260 -16.29 9.74 9.25
CA THR A 260 -17.55 9.08 8.87
C THR A 260 -17.40 7.57 9.06
N ALA A 261 -18.51 6.84 9.00
CA ALA A 261 -18.49 5.39 8.91
C ALA A 261 -18.71 4.95 7.46
N VAL A 262 -17.99 3.91 7.05
CA VAL A 262 -18.13 3.36 5.70
C VAL A 262 -18.38 1.85 5.71
N ALA A 263 -19.14 1.37 4.72
CA ALA A 263 -19.26 -0.05 4.45
C ALA A 263 -19.15 -0.30 2.94
N THR A 264 -18.64 -1.47 2.55
CA THR A 264 -18.73 -1.92 1.17
C THR A 264 -19.76 -3.03 1.06
N VAL A 265 -20.54 -2.98 -0.03
CA VAL A 265 -21.55 -3.99 -0.37
C VAL A 265 -21.18 -4.61 -1.72
N SER A 266 -21.12 -5.93 -1.79
CA SER A 266 -20.75 -6.67 -3.00
C SER A 266 -21.43 -8.03 -3.06
N GLY A 267 -21.35 -8.68 -4.23
CA GLY A 267 -21.95 -9.97 -4.47
C GLY A 267 -23.21 -9.89 -5.33
N GLN A 268 -23.77 -11.05 -5.69
CA GLN A 268 -24.88 -11.17 -6.62
C GLN A 268 -26.13 -10.39 -6.19
N ALA A 269 -26.41 -10.34 -4.88
CA ALA A 269 -27.56 -9.66 -4.32
C ALA A 269 -27.29 -8.17 -3.95
N ALA A 270 -26.10 -7.66 -4.22
CA ALA A 270 -25.69 -6.33 -3.76
C ALA A 270 -26.54 -5.19 -4.37
N ALA A 271 -26.82 -5.25 -5.68
CA ALA A 271 -27.65 -4.24 -6.34
C ALA A 271 -29.08 -4.21 -5.77
N ALA A 272 -29.68 -5.37 -5.57
CA ALA A 272 -31.02 -5.48 -4.98
C ALA A 272 -31.02 -4.98 -3.52
N PHE A 273 -30.00 -5.31 -2.74
CA PHE A 273 -29.85 -4.82 -1.37
C PHE A 273 -29.74 -3.31 -1.31
N VAL A 274 -28.88 -2.73 -2.14
CA VAL A 274 -28.67 -1.27 -2.20
C VAL A 274 -29.96 -0.55 -2.62
N ALA A 275 -30.74 -1.12 -3.55
CA ALA A 275 -32.02 -0.57 -3.99
C ALA A 275 -33.09 -0.57 -2.90
N THR A 276 -32.94 -1.37 -1.83
CA THR A 276 -33.88 -1.40 -0.68
C THR A 276 -33.45 -0.53 0.49
N LEU A 277 -32.27 0.13 0.40
CA LEU A 277 -31.84 1.08 1.44
C LEU A 277 -32.81 2.26 1.51
N PRO A 278 -33.08 2.78 2.73
CA PRO A 278 -33.90 3.99 2.88
C PRO A 278 -33.25 5.19 2.17
N ASP A 279 -34.06 5.93 1.40
CA ASP A 279 -33.63 7.20 0.79
C ASP A 279 -34.00 8.37 1.72
N ASP A 280 -33.47 8.35 2.94
CA ASP A 280 -33.73 9.33 4.00
C ASP A 280 -32.52 10.26 4.25
N GLY A 281 -31.51 10.16 3.39
CA GLY A 281 -30.29 10.97 3.46
C GLY A 281 -29.31 10.60 4.58
N ARG A 282 -29.60 9.55 5.39
CA ARG A 282 -28.72 9.11 6.46
C ARG A 282 -27.52 8.32 5.96
N VAL A 283 -27.69 7.57 4.88
CA VAL A 283 -26.63 6.77 4.25
C VAL A 283 -26.50 7.17 2.79
N GLU A 284 -25.33 7.69 2.44
CA GLU A 284 -24.98 7.98 1.05
C GLU A 284 -24.53 6.72 0.34
N VAL A 285 -25.02 6.50 -0.86
CA VAL A 285 -24.68 5.35 -1.71
C VAL A 285 -23.79 5.82 -2.85
N LEU A 286 -22.59 5.28 -2.94
CA LEU A 286 -21.62 5.59 -3.98
C LEU A 286 -21.32 4.33 -4.82
N GLY A 287 -21.30 4.47 -6.12
CA GLY A 287 -21.04 3.37 -7.06
C GLY A 287 -22.22 3.02 -7.96
N PRO A 288 -22.21 1.83 -8.61
CA PRO A 288 -21.23 0.75 -8.43
C PRO A 288 -19.87 1.02 -9.12
N ALA A 289 -18.81 0.55 -8.48
CA ALA A 289 -17.49 0.47 -9.09
C ALA A 289 -17.00 -0.98 -9.00
N ASN A 290 -16.80 -1.65 -10.14
CA ASN A 290 -16.44 -3.08 -10.22
C ASN A 290 -17.42 -3.98 -9.40
N ASP A 291 -18.71 -3.80 -9.59
CA ASP A 291 -19.81 -4.52 -8.89
C ASP A 291 -19.74 -4.40 -7.35
N ARG A 292 -19.21 -3.30 -6.86
CA ARG A 292 -19.13 -2.96 -5.45
C ARG A 292 -19.69 -1.56 -5.21
N TRP A 293 -20.48 -1.41 -4.16
CA TRP A 293 -20.99 -0.14 -3.66
C TRP A 293 -20.25 0.26 -2.40
N LEU A 294 -20.01 1.54 -2.21
CA LEU A 294 -19.54 2.13 -0.97
C LEU A 294 -20.73 2.87 -0.33
N LEU A 295 -21.04 2.50 0.89
CA LEU A 295 -22.01 3.18 1.74
C LEU A 295 -21.26 4.06 2.72
N ARG A 296 -21.75 5.27 2.95
CA ARG A 296 -21.17 6.24 3.88
C ARG A 296 -22.26 6.81 4.77
N ALA A 297 -21.99 6.89 6.07
CA ALA A 297 -22.89 7.49 7.06
C ALA A 297 -22.09 8.39 8.02
N PRO A 298 -22.75 9.34 8.72
CA PRO A 298 -22.07 10.22 9.67
C PRO A 298 -21.36 9.45 10.79
N ASP A 299 -21.87 8.31 11.19
CA ASP A 299 -21.32 7.50 12.28
C ASP A 299 -21.67 6.00 12.11
N HIS A 300 -20.96 5.15 12.88
CA HIS A 300 -21.15 3.69 12.84
C HIS A 300 -22.55 3.25 13.29
N ARG A 301 -23.16 3.94 14.25
CA ARG A 301 -24.49 3.59 14.73
C ARG A 301 -25.50 3.76 13.59
N THR A 302 -25.52 4.93 12.96
CA THR A 302 -26.39 5.23 11.81
C THR A 302 -26.19 4.21 10.70
N LEU A 303 -24.93 3.90 10.34
CA LEU A 303 -24.61 2.91 9.31
C LEU A 303 -25.11 1.52 9.68
N CYS A 304 -24.76 1.02 10.86
CA CYS A 304 -25.09 -0.33 11.29
C CYS A 304 -26.59 -0.53 11.53
N ASP A 305 -27.29 0.45 12.10
CA ASP A 305 -28.72 0.41 12.31
C ASP A 305 -29.48 0.34 10.96
N THR A 306 -29.04 1.17 9.99
CA THR A 306 -29.60 1.13 8.62
C THR A 306 -29.35 -0.22 7.94
N LEU A 307 -28.13 -0.74 8.00
CA LEU A 307 -27.78 -2.06 7.42
C LEU A 307 -28.54 -3.21 8.08
N ALA A 308 -28.78 -3.13 9.39
CA ALA A 308 -29.52 -4.15 10.16
C ALA A 308 -31.03 -4.10 9.85
N ALA A 309 -31.60 -2.92 9.65
CA ALA A 309 -33.02 -2.75 9.33
C ALA A 309 -33.36 -3.10 7.86
N THR A 310 -32.36 -3.11 6.98
CA THR A 310 -32.59 -3.35 5.54
C THR A 310 -32.75 -4.84 5.26
N PRO A 311 -33.87 -5.27 4.61
CA PRO A 311 -34.11 -6.66 4.25
C PRO A 311 -32.99 -7.21 3.34
N ARG A 312 -32.55 -8.43 3.62
CA ARG A 312 -31.54 -9.10 2.80
C ARG A 312 -32.20 -9.89 1.66
N PRO A 313 -31.95 -9.50 0.39
CA PRO A 313 -32.47 -10.25 -0.75
C PRO A 313 -31.79 -11.63 -0.85
N PRO A 314 -32.43 -12.59 -1.51
CA PRO A 314 -31.83 -13.90 -1.75
C PRO A 314 -30.58 -13.79 -2.65
N GLY A 315 -29.58 -14.63 -2.36
CA GLY A 315 -28.33 -14.66 -3.12
C GLY A 315 -27.11 -14.27 -2.28
N ARG A 316 -25.93 -14.37 -2.89
CA ARG A 316 -24.66 -14.04 -2.21
C ARG A 316 -24.56 -12.54 -1.99
N LEU A 317 -24.54 -12.12 -0.73
CA LEU A 317 -24.36 -10.75 -0.28
C LEU A 317 -23.17 -10.69 0.68
N ARG A 318 -22.25 -9.77 0.42
CA ARG A 318 -21.13 -9.47 1.31
C ARG A 318 -21.17 -8.00 1.71
N ILE A 319 -21.27 -7.76 2.99
CA ILE A 319 -21.20 -6.42 3.61
C ILE A 319 -19.96 -6.39 4.50
N GLU A 320 -19.10 -5.42 4.30
CA GLU A 320 -17.91 -5.18 5.12
C GLU A 320 -17.99 -3.77 5.68
N VAL A 321 -18.14 -3.64 6.99
CA VAL A 321 -18.04 -2.36 7.70
C VAL A 321 -16.55 -2.09 7.96
N ASP A 322 -16.12 -0.85 7.78
CA ASP A 322 -14.71 -0.42 7.86
C ASP A 322 -13.76 -1.31 7.05
N PRO A 323 -14.01 -1.50 5.77
CA PRO A 323 -13.24 -2.42 4.97
C PRO A 323 -11.76 -2.01 4.94
N LEU A 324 -10.87 -2.95 5.14
CA LEU A 324 -9.42 -2.70 5.03
C LEU A 324 -9.00 -2.31 3.61
N ARG A 325 -9.83 -2.65 2.63
CA ARG A 325 -9.55 -2.45 1.20
C ARG A 325 -10.79 -1.93 0.46
N ALA A 326 -11.27 -0.76 0.85
CA ALA A 326 -12.30 -0.03 0.10
C ALA A 326 -11.67 0.77 -1.02
#